data_2bf8a58954a135478cbe90b97508229b
#
_entry.id   2bf8a58954a135478cbe90b97508229b
#
_cell.length_a   1.000
_cell.length_b   1.000
_cell.length_c   1.000
_cell.angle_alpha   90.00
_cell.angle_beta   90.00
_cell.angle_gamma   90.00
#
_symmetry.space_group_name_H-M   'P 1'
#
loop_
_entity.id
_entity.type
_entity.pdbx_description
1 polymer ?
#
loop_
_entity_poly.entity_id
_entity_poly.type
_entity_poly.pdbx_seq_one_letter_code
_entity_poly.pdbx_strand_id
1 'polypeptide(L)'
;TRVEQAKDTTEVLRTKTVALSSNGPALTALNNIWVAVESGVGFGGPLAELAAATDLDVAPILAENASMGVMSLVFLQGQFPTAARAALKLVRQENGSQQGESRILTFLKTQLGFRSLRAKDGASADAILSRALVAIDRGDIELALSEIVSLPNSSKAALQDWSNAAGQRLRVLTALQNLATMLTDN
;
A
#
# COMPACT_ATOMS: atom_id res chain seq x y z
N THR A 1 14.70 25.02 43.20
CA THR A 1 15.80 24.23 43.82
C THR A 1 15.95 22.87 43.16
N ARG A 2 17.12 22.20 43.31
CA ARG A 2 17.39 20.87 42.70
C ARG A 2 16.33 19.81 43.04
N VAL A 3 15.70 19.91 44.20
CA VAL A 3 14.65 18.98 44.65
C VAL A 3 13.34 19.19 43.90
N GLU A 4 13.00 20.41 43.55
CA GLU A 4 11.83 20.74 42.73
C GLU A 4 12.00 20.25 41.27
N GLN A 5 13.17 20.51 40.70
CA GLN A 5 13.49 19.99 39.34
C GLN A 5 13.46 18.45 39.27
N ALA A 6 13.92 17.77 40.34
CA ALA A 6 13.87 16.31 40.41
C ALA A 6 12.41 15.80 40.53
N LYS A 7 11.55 16.50 41.28
CA LYS A 7 10.11 16.19 41.38
C LYS A 7 9.40 16.39 40.03
N ASP A 8 9.63 17.52 39.37
CA ASP A 8 9.03 17.81 38.06
C ASP A 8 9.48 16.75 37.01
N THR A 9 10.76 16.40 37.01
CA THR A 9 11.28 15.36 36.10
C THR A 9 10.67 13.98 36.41
N THR A 10 10.48 13.64 37.68
CA THR A 10 9.87 12.37 38.09
C THR A 10 8.38 12.32 37.72
N GLU A 11 7.66 13.42 37.87
CA GLU A 11 6.25 13.53 37.51
C GLU A 11 6.07 13.41 35.97
N VAL A 12 6.92 14.09 35.19
CA VAL A 12 6.93 13.98 33.71
C VAL A 12 7.27 12.55 33.27
N LEU A 13 8.23 11.89 33.89
CA LEU A 13 8.56 10.50 33.60
C LEU A 13 7.43 9.56 33.97
N ARG A 14 6.76 9.80 35.09
CA ARG A 14 5.64 8.99 35.57
C ARG A 14 4.42 9.12 34.65
N THR A 15 4.06 10.36 34.25
CA THR A 15 2.99 10.60 33.28
C THR A 15 3.30 9.97 31.92
N LYS A 16 4.54 10.06 31.45
CA LYS A 16 4.98 9.43 30.21
C LYS A 16 4.95 7.90 30.29
N THR A 17 5.34 7.31 31.42
CA THR A 17 5.29 5.85 31.65
C THR A 17 3.84 5.35 31.74
N VAL A 18 2.94 6.10 32.37
CA VAL A 18 1.51 5.77 32.44
C VAL A 18 0.87 5.86 31.04
N ALA A 19 1.16 6.91 30.28
CA ALA A 19 0.66 7.05 28.90
C ALA A 19 1.14 5.91 27.99
N LEU A 20 2.43 5.52 28.09
CA LEU A 20 2.97 4.38 27.33
C LEU A 20 2.35 3.04 27.76
N SER A 21 2.02 2.85 29.03
CA SER A 21 1.37 1.64 29.52
C SER A 21 -0.13 1.60 29.20
N SER A 22 -0.80 2.74 29.12
CA SER A 22 -2.21 2.81 28.71
C SER A 22 -2.43 2.54 27.22
N ASN A 23 -1.48 2.95 26.35
CA ASN A 23 -1.55 2.73 24.91
C ASN A 23 -1.02 1.35 24.45
N GLY A 24 -0.43 0.57 25.36
CA GLY A 24 0.14 -0.75 25.05
C GLY A 24 -0.81 -1.71 24.32
N PRO A 25 -2.03 -1.93 24.81
CA PRO A 25 -3.03 -2.78 24.13
C PRO A 25 -3.39 -2.24 22.74
N ALA A 26 -3.60 -0.93 22.60
CA ALA A 26 -3.91 -0.30 21.32
C ALA A 26 -2.78 -0.45 20.29
N LEU A 27 -1.53 -0.26 20.71
CA LEU A 27 -0.35 -0.45 19.87
C LEU A 27 -0.18 -1.92 19.45
N THR A 28 -0.48 -2.86 20.34
CA THR A 28 -0.46 -4.29 20.03
C THR A 28 -1.52 -4.65 19.00
N ALA A 29 -2.76 -4.18 19.18
CA ALA A 29 -3.84 -4.38 18.24
C ALA A 29 -3.52 -3.75 16.86
N LEU A 30 -2.99 -2.53 16.84
CA LEU A 30 -2.55 -1.88 15.61
C LEU A 30 -1.46 -2.69 14.89
N ASN A 31 -0.47 -3.21 15.62
CA ASN A 31 0.55 -4.08 15.03
C ASN A 31 -0.05 -5.36 14.43
N ASN A 32 -1.03 -5.97 15.09
CA ASN A 32 -1.73 -7.15 14.58
C ASN A 32 -2.50 -6.82 13.29
N ILE A 33 -3.10 -5.63 13.19
CA ILE A 33 -3.72 -5.15 11.94
C ILE A 33 -2.68 -5.02 10.83
N TRP A 34 -1.51 -4.42 11.11
CA TRP A 34 -0.43 -4.31 10.14
C TRP A 34 0.02 -5.69 9.60
N VAL A 35 0.22 -6.66 10.48
CA VAL A 35 0.59 -8.04 10.10
C VAL A 35 -0.48 -8.67 9.21
N ALA A 36 -1.75 -8.50 9.54
CA ALA A 36 -2.87 -9.02 8.75
C ALA A 36 -2.95 -8.37 7.37
N VAL A 37 -2.80 -7.04 7.30
CA VAL A 37 -2.77 -6.27 6.03
C VAL A 37 -1.59 -6.70 5.15
N GLU A 38 -0.39 -6.89 5.73
CA GLU A 38 0.76 -7.38 4.96
C GLU A 38 0.55 -8.80 4.43
N SER A 39 -0.12 -9.63 5.20
CA SER A 39 -0.45 -11.02 4.81
C SER A 39 -1.65 -11.11 3.85
N GLY A 40 -2.43 -10.03 3.72
CA GLY A 40 -3.64 -10.00 2.87
C GLY A 40 -4.83 -10.74 3.49
N VAL A 41 -4.89 -10.86 4.81
CA VAL A 41 -5.98 -11.52 5.54
C VAL A 41 -6.86 -10.51 6.29
N GLY A 42 -8.06 -10.94 6.70
CA GLY A 42 -8.97 -10.11 7.48
C GLY A 42 -8.40 -9.73 8.85
N PHE A 43 -8.73 -8.52 9.31
CA PHE A 43 -8.25 -7.96 10.56
C PHE A 43 -9.37 -7.50 11.50
N GLY A 44 -10.58 -8.09 11.37
CA GLY A 44 -11.75 -7.70 12.16
C GLY A 44 -11.57 -7.90 13.67
N GLY A 45 -10.92 -8.99 14.09
CA GLY A 45 -10.57 -9.22 15.49
C GLY A 45 -9.64 -8.14 16.06
N PRO A 46 -8.45 -7.95 15.49
CA PRO A 46 -7.53 -6.89 15.90
C PRO A 46 -8.13 -5.48 15.83
N LEU A 47 -9.03 -5.20 14.86
CA LEU A 47 -9.72 -3.91 14.78
C LEU A 47 -10.68 -3.68 15.96
N ALA A 48 -11.41 -4.73 16.37
CA ALA A 48 -12.27 -4.68 17.54
C ALA A 48 -11.45 -4.50 18.84
N GLU A 49 -10.30 -5.16 18.95
CA GLU A 49 -9.38 -4.98 20.09
C GLU A 49 -8.84 -3.54 20.14
N LEU A 50 -8.50 -2.96 18.99
CA LEU A 50 -8.07 -1.56 18.90
C LEU A 50 -9.19 -0.60 19.35
N ALA A 51 -10.42 -0.79 18.87
CA ALA A 51 -11.57 0.02 19.24
C ALA A 51 -11.92 -0.08 20.74
N ALA A 52 -11.69 -1.23 21.35
CA ALA A 52 -11.90 -1.44 22.80
C ALA A 52 -10.79 -0.81 23.66
N ALA A 53 -9.59 -0.63 23.09
CA ALA A 53 -8.41 -0.13 23.80
C ALA A 53 -8.22 1.40 23.68
N THR A 54 -8.98 2.09 22.81
CA THR A 54 -8.84 3.52 22.55
C THR A 54 -10.19 4.15 22.18
N ASP A 55 -10.38 5.40 22.53
CA ASP A 55 -11.54 6.23 22.11
C ASP A 55 -11.29 6.93 20.74
N LEU A 56 -10.23 6.57 20.03
CA LEU A 56 -9.94 7.14 18.72
C LEU A 56 -10.97 6.73 17.67
N ASP A 57 -11.36 7.67 16.84
CA ASP A 57 -12.26 7.40 15.71
C ASP A 57 -11.53 6.58 14.64
N VAL A 58 -12.07 5.40 14.39
CA VAL A 58 -11.53 4.47 13.40
C VAL A 58 -12.06 4.83 12.01
N ALA A 59 -11.15 5.16 11.09
CA ALA A 59 -11.53 5.51 9.73
C ALA A 59 -12.42 4.43 9.08
N PRO A 60 -13.57 4.78 8.45
CA PRO A 60 -14.54 3.83 7.88
C PRO A 60 -13.91 2.79 6.95
N ILE A 61 -12.88 3.17 6.19
CA ILE A 61 -12.18 2.28 5.27
C ILE A 61 -11.57 1.05 5.97
N LEU A 62 -11.20 1.14 7.24
CA LEU A 62 -10.71 0.01 8.01
C LEU A 62 -11.84 -0.97 8.34
N ALA A 63 -12.99 -0.46 8.77
CA ALA A 63 -14.16 -1.29 9.07
C ALA A 63 -14.71 -2.00 7.81
N GLU A 64 -14.76 -1.30 6.67
CA GLU A 64 -15.18 -1.85 5.39
C GLU A 64 -14.31 -3.03 4.92
N ASN A 65 -13.02 -3.01 5.26
CA ASN A 65 -12.06 -4.02 4.84
C ASN A 65 -11.73 -5.05 5.93
N ALA A 66 -12.26 -4.89 7.13
CA ALA A 66 -11.89 -5.68 8.29
C ALA A 66 -12.13 -7.18 8.14
N SER A 67 -13.23 -7.58 7.50
CA SER A 67 -13.60 -8.99 7.36
C SER A 67 -12.79 -9.74 6.32
N MET A 68 -12.54 -9.13 5.16
CA MET A 68 -11.86 -9.78 4.03
C MET A 68 -10.39 -9.41 3.92
N GLY A 69 -9.98 -8.30 4.53
CA GLY A 69 -8.66 -7.72 4.34
C GLY A 69 -8.51 -7.01 3.00
N VAL A 70 -7.28 -6.67 2.65
CA VAL A 70 -6.90 -6.08 1.37
C VAL A 70 -5.79 -6.89 0.72
N MET A 71 -5.68 -6.85 -0.58
CA MET A 71 -4.64 -7.61 -1.29
C MET A 71 -3.24 -7.25 -0.77
N SER A 72 -2.42 -8.28 -0.49
CA SER A 72 -1.03 -8.09 -0.08
C SER A 72 -0.20 -7.46 -1.20
N LEU A 73 0.91 -6.79 -0.83
CA LEU A 73 1.83 -6.22 -1.81
C LEU A 73 2.38 -7.30 -2.77
N VAL A 74 2.75 -8.46 -2.23
CA VAL A 74 3.26 -9.60 -3.03
C VAL A 74 2.24 -10.06 -4.06
N PHE A 75 0.96 -10.11 -3.69
CA PHE A 75 -0.10 -10.47 -4.62
C PHE A 75 -0.28 -9.43 -5.72
N LEU A 76 -0.29 -8.13 -5.37
CA LEU A 76 -0.36 -7.02 -6.33
C LEU A 76 0.82 -7.04 -7.31
N GLN A 77 2.04 -7.27 -6.83
CA GLN A 77 3.24 -7.44 -7.64
C GLN A 77 3.10 -8.61 -8.62
N GLY A 78 2.60 -9.75 -8.16
CA GLY A 78 2.39 -10.94 -9.00
C GLY A 78 1.31 -10.76 -10.07
N GLN A 79 0.26 -9.98 -9.80
CA GLN A 79 -0.84 -9.74 -10.74
C GLN A 79 -0.54 -8.66 -11.78
N PHE A 80 0.26 -7.65 -11.43
CA PHE A 80 0.55 -6.51 -12.30
C PHE A 80 1.07 -6.90 -13.69
N PRO A 81 2.02 -7.83 -13.87
CA PRO A 81 2.51 -8.22 -15.20
C PRO A 81 1.43 -8.75 -16.13
N THR A 82 0.43 -9.44 -15.60
CA THR A 82 -0.70 -9.98 -16.37
C THR A 82 -1.63 -8.85 -16.81
N ALA A 83 -1.99 -7.95 -15.90
CA ALA A 83 -2.81 -6.77 -16.20
C ALA A 83 -2.11 -5.85 -17.22
N ALA A 84 -0.82 -5.60 -17.06
CA ALA A 84 -0.01 -4.79 -17.99
C ALA A 84 0.02 -5.37 -19.41
N ARG A 85 0.13 -6.71 -19.54
CA ARG A 85 0.06 -7.37 -20.85
C ARG A 85 -1.30 -7.21 -21.52
N ALA A 86 -2.38 -7.33 -20.75
CA ALA A 86 -3.73 -7.10 -21.25
C ALA A 86 -3.91 -5.65 -21.73
N ALA A 87 -3.45 -4.67 -20.96
CA ALA A 87 -3.46 -3.26 -21.33
C ALA A 87 -2.71 -2.97 -22.63
N LEU A 88 -1.50 -3.50 -22.79
CA LEU A 88 -0.71 -3.36 -24.03
C LEU A 88 -1.38 -3.99 -25.23
N LYS A 89 -2.06 -5.13 -25.06
CA LYS A 89 -2.80 -5.76 -26.15
C LYS A 89 -3.90 -4.85 -26.69
N LEU A 90 -4.64 -4.17 -25.82
CA LEU A 90 -5.71 -3.23 -26.22
C LEU A 90 -5.14 -2.02 -26.98
N VAL A 91 -4.04 -1.41 -26.50
CA VAL A 91 -3.40 -0.31 -27.24
C VAL A 91 -2.98 -0.72 -28.66
N ARG A 92 -2.46 -1.93 -28.84
CA ARG A 92 -2.07 -2.42 -30.16
C ARG A 92 -3.25 -2.64 -31.07
N GLN A 93 -4.35 -3.16 -30.54
CA GLN A 93 -5.59 -3.35 -31.31
C GLN A 93 -6.15 -2.00 -31.81
N GLU A 94 -6.12 -0.95 -30.98
CA GLU A 94 -6.56 0.38 -31.36
C GLU A 94 -5.65 1.05 -32.40
N ASN A 95 -4.35 0.86 -32.30
CA ASN A 95 -3.38 1.50 -33.20
C ASN A 95 -3.16 0.75 -34.51
N GLY A 96 -3.87 -0.37 -34.76
CA GLY A 96 -3.79 -1.14 -36.02
C GLY A 96 -2.41 -1.71 -36.35
N SER A 97 -1.47 -1.68 -35.44
CA SER A 97 -0.09 -2.07 -35.67
C SER A 97 0.16 -3.54 -35.29
N GLN A 98 0.17 -4.39 -36.29
CA GLN A 98 0.83 -5.71 -36.24
C GLN A 98 2.36 -5.51 -36.27
N GLN A 99 2.95 -4.90 -35.27
CA GLN A 99 4.40 -4.85 -35.15
C GLN A 99 4.86 -5.52 -33.86
N GLY A 100 5.56 -6.65 -34.07
CA GLY A 100 6.53 -7.28 -33.22
C GLY A 100 6.20 -7.47 -31.72
N GLU A 101 6.62 -8.59 -31.18
CA GLU A 101 6.58 -8.84 -29.74
C GLU A 101 7.15 -7.65 -28.98
N SER A 102 6.31 -7.02 -28.14
CA SER A 102 6.72 -5.88 -27.33
C SER A 102 7.96 -6.24 -26.53
N ARG A 103 8.94 -5.35 -26.52
CA ARG A 103 10.13 -5.46 -25.67
C ARG A 103 9.79 -5.64 -24.19
N ILE A 104 8.59 -5.22 -23.74
CA ILE A 104 8.09 -5.53 -22.39
C ILE A 104 7.76 -7.01 -22.21
N LEU A 105 7.20 -7.69 -23.21
CA LEU A 105 6.95 -9.14 -23.10
C LEU A 105 8.27 -9.92 -22.99
N THR A 106 9.29 -9.48 -23.72
CA THR A 106 10.65 -10.01 -23.58
C THR A 106 11.24 -9.63 -22.22
N PHE A 107 11.02 -8.40 -21.77
CA PHE A 107 11.45 -7.90 -20.48
C PHE A 107 10.76 -8.62 -19.31
N LEU A 108 9.44 -8.82 -19.36
CA LEU A 108 8.68 -9.58 -18.35
C LEU A 108 9.05 -11.08 -18.36
N LYS A 109 9.43 -11.66 -19.51
CA LYS A 109 9.91 -13.03 -19.59
C LYS A 109 11.33 -13.22 -19.03
N THR A 110 12.19 -12.21 -19.14
CA THR A 110 13.59 -12.27 -18.67
C THR A 110 13.75 -11.89 -17.21
N GLN A 111 12.77 -11.21 -16.60
CA GLN A 111 12.86 -10.64 -15.25
C GLN A 111 12.35 -11.55 -14.12
N LEU A 112 12.09 -12.83 -14.37
CA LEU A 112 11.97 -13.81 -13.28
C LEU A 112 13.31 -14.09 -12.58
N GLY A 113 14.40 -13.44 -12.97
CA GLY A 113 15.70 -13.47 -12.35
C GLY A 113 16.16 -12.07 -11.97
N PHE A 114 16.14 -11.79 -10.71
CA PHE A 114 16.72 -10.67 -9.92
C PHE A 114 17.81 -9.85 -10.66
N ARG A 115 17.44 -8.83 -11.47
CA ARG A 115 18.36 -7.77 -11.88
C ARG A 115 17.62 -6.45 -12.08
N SER A 116 18.23 -5.40 -11.58
CA SER A 116 17.83 -3.97 -11.58
C SER A 116 16.96 -3.58 -12.77
N LEU A 117 15.67 -3.38 -12.52
CA LEU A 117 14.69 -2.83 -13.45
C LEU A 117 15.06 -1.38 -13.77
N ARG A 118 15.41 -1.07 -15.01
CA ARG A 118 15.49 0.31 -15.47
C ARG A 118 14.16 0.74 -16.03
N ALA A 119 13.59 1.81 -15.46
CA ALA A 119 12.41 2.47 -15.98
C ALA A 119 12.68 2.98 -17.41
N LYS A 120 11.71 2.85 -18.31
CA LYS A 120 11.77 3.40 -19.66
C LYS A 120 11.35 4.86 -19.70
N ASP A 121 12.09 5.68 -20.40
CA ASP A 121 11.71 7.08 -20.68
C ASP A 121 10.65 7.15 -21.79
N GLY A 122 9.76 8.16 -21.72
CA GLY A 122 8.77 8.46 -22.74
C GLY A 122 7.31 8.32 -22.30
N ALA A 123 6.41 8.74 -23.18
CA ALA A 123 4.95 8.79 -22.97
C ALA A 123 4.19 7.58 -23.57
N SER A 124 4.89 6.61 -24.15
CA SER A 124 4.23 5.42 -24.69
C SER A 124 3.64 4.54 -23.58
N ALA A 125 2.56 3.81 -23.85
CA ALA A 125 1.97 2.88 -22.90
C ALA A 125 2.99 1.86 -22.37
N ASP A 126 3.93 1.43 -23.21
CA ASP A 126 5.05 0.55 -22.87
C ASP A 126 5.97 1.20 -21.82
N ALA A 127 6.31 2.48 -21.98
CA ALA A 127 7.16 3.22 -21.05
C ALA A 127 6.44 3.45 -19.70
N ILE A 128 5.18 3.86 -19.75
CA ILE A 128 4.35 4.09 -18.55
C ILE A 128 4.23 2.80 -17.74
N LEU A 129 3.85 1.69 -18.37
CA LEU A 129 3.71 0.39 -17.69
C LEU A 129 5.05 -0.15 -17.15
N SER A 130 6.17 0.17 -17.84
CA SER A 130 7.51 -0.16 -17.32
C SER A 130 7.83 0.62 -16.03
N ARG A 131 7.50 1.90 -15.95
CA ARG A 131 7.70 2.71 -14.74
C ARG A 131 6.77 2.27 -13.60
N ALA A 132 5.50 1.99 -13.92
CA ALA A 132 4.56 1.45 -12.95
C ALA A 132 5.02 0.09 -12.39
N LEU A 133 5.59 -0.80 -13.24
CA LEU A 133 6.18 -2.06 -12.80
C LEU A 133 7.34 -1.84 -11.83
N VAL A 134 8.26 -0.92 -12.16
CA VAL A 134 9.39 -0.58 -11.28
C VAL A 134 8.91 -0.02 -9.95
N ALA A 135 7.86 0.82 -9.97
CA ALA A 135 7.28 1.39 -8.76
C ALA A 135 6.67 0.30 -7.87
N ILE A 136 5.83 -0.57 -8.43
CA ILE A 136 5.19 -1.63 -7.64
C ILE A 136 6.19 -2.66 -7.10
N ASP A 137 7.25 -2.98 -7.85
CA ASP A 137 8.31 -3.87 -7.38
C ASP A 137 9.07 -3.30 -6.17
N ARG A 138 9.15 -1.97 -6.08
CA ARG A 138 9.71 -1.26 -4.92
C ARG A 138 8.70 -1.07 -3.77
N GLY A 139 7.45 -1.47 -3.96
CA GLY A 139 6.38 -1.26 -3.00
C GLY A 139 5.72 0.13 -3.07
N ASP A 140 6.10 0.95 -4.04
CA ASP A 140 5.55 2.30 -4.24
C ASP A 140 4.23 2.22 -5.05
N ILE A 141 3.15 1.89 -4.32
CA ILE A 141 1.80 1.73 -4.90
C ILE A 141 1.29 3.07 -5.44
N GLU A 142 1.58 4.17 -4.74
CA GLU A 142 1.13 5.52 -5.13
C GLU A 142 1.73 5.93 -6.47
N LEU A 143 3.04 5.78 -6.62
CA LEU A 143 3.73 6.06 -7.89
C LEU A 143 3.23 5.14 -9.00
N ALA A 144 3.03 3.85 -8.73
CA ALA A 144 2.50 2.92 -9.74
C ALA A 144 1.11 3.35 -10.24
N LEU A 145 0.21 3.75 -9.34
CA LEU A 145 -1.13 4.25 -9.68
C LEU A 145 -1.06 5.58 -10.46
N SER A 146 -0.17 6.50 -10.06
CA SER A 146 0.01 7.79 -10.76
C SER A 146 0.49 7.62 -12.21
N GLU A 147 1.37 6.66 -12.46
CA GLU A 147 1.81 6.32 -13.82
C GLU A 147 0.64 5.79 -14.67
N ILE A 148 -0.18 4.90 -14.11
CA ILE A 148 -1.33 4.30 -14.79
C ILE A 148 -2.37 5.37 -15.23
N VAL A 149 -2.53 6.46 -14.47
CA VAL A 149 -3.43 7.57 -14.82
C VAL A 149 -3.10 8.17 -16.21
N SER A 150 -1.83 8.11 -16.62
CA SER A 150 -1.37 8.64 -17.91
C SER A 150 -1.64 7.72 -19.12
N LEU A 151 -2.18 6.52 -18.90
CA LEU A 151 -2.49 5.56 -19.96
C LEU A 151 -3.74 5.98 -20.77
N PRO A 152 -3.89 5.53 -22.03
CA PRO A 152 -5.15 5.58 -22.77
C PRO A 152 -6.29 4.86 -22.04
N ASN A 153 -7.53 5.31 -22.28
CA ASN A 153 -8.70 4.78 -21.55
C ASN A 153 -8.91 3.27 -21.72
N SER A 154 -8.68 2.73 -22.91
CA SER A 154 -8.72 1.28 -23.16
C SER A 154 -7.76 0.49 -22.29
N SER A 155 -6.53 0.97 -22.16
CA SER A 155 -5.51 0.34 -21.29
C SER A 155 -5.88 0.44 -19.82
N LYS A 156 -6.46 1.56 -19.39
CA LYS A 156 -6.96 1.74 -18.02
C LYS A 156 -8.03 0.72 -17.68
N ALA A 157 -8.94 0.43 -18.62
CA ALA A 157 -10.00 -0.57 -18.42
C ALA A 157 -9.41 -1.95 -18.08
N ALA A 158 -8.33 -2.35 -18.76
CA ALA A 158 -7.65 -3.63 -18.47
C ALA A 158 -6.92 -3.67 -17.11
N LEU A 159 -6.62 -2.52 -16.53
CA LEU A 159 -5.95 -2.37 -15.23
C LEU A 159 -6.92 -2.03 -14.10
N GLN A 160 -8.22 -1.87 -14.39
CA GLN A 160 -9.21 -1.35 -13.45
C GLN A 160 -9.25 -2.16 -12.15
N ASP A 161 -9.37 -3.47 -12.24
CA ASP A 161 -9.45 -4.35 -11.05
C ASP A 161 -8.18 -4.26 -10.21
N TRP A 162 -7.01 -4.28 -10.87
CA TRP A 162 -5.73 -4.13 -10.21
C TRP A 162 -5.60 -2.77 -9.54
N SER A 163 -5.96 -1.70 -10.24
CA SER A 163 -5.89 -0.32 -9.73
C SER A 163 -6.84 -0.11 -8.54
N ASN A 164 -8.03 -0.70 -8.59
CA ASN A 164 -8.98 -0.67 -7.48
C ASN A 164 -8.39 -1.35 -6.24
N ALA A 165 -7.84 -2.55 -6.40
CA ALA A 165 -7.25 -3.30 -5.29
C ALA A 165 -6.01 -2.59 -4.70
N ALA A 166 -5.14 -2.06 -5.56
CA ALA A 166 -3.97 -1.28 -5.16
C ALA A 166 -4.36 0.01 -4.42
N GLY A 167 -5.36 0.73 -4.95
CA GLY A 167 -5.89 1.93 -4.30
C GLY A 167 -6.58 1.65 -2.98
N GLN A 168 -7.28 0.52 -2.85
CA GLN A 168 -7.90 0.09 -1.60
C GLN A 168 -6.82 -0.19 -0.53
N ARG A 169 -5.77 -0.94 -0.87
CA ARG A 169 -4.63 -1.16 0.02
C ARG A 169 -3.97 0.14 0.44
N LEU A 170 -3.72 1.06 -0.49
CA LEU A 170 -3.09 2.35 -0.19
C LEU A 170 -3.92 3.15 0.83
N ARG A 171 -5.24 3.23 0.65
CA ARG A 171 -6.13 3.92 1.61
C ARG A 171 -6.11 3.28 3.00
N VAL A 172 -6.10 1.95 3.09
CA VAL A 172 -6.00 1.22 4.36
C VAL A 172 -4.66 1.52 5.05
N LEU A 173 -3.55 1.45 4.32
CA LEU A 173 -2.22 1.78 4.86
C LEU A 173 -2.14 3.21 5.37
N THR A 174 -2.68 4.18 4.63
CA THR A 174 -2.74 5.59 5.05
C THR A 174 -3.57 5.76 6.32
N ALA A 175 -4.72 5.08 6.42
CA ALA A 175 -5.56 5.13 7.63
C ALA A 175 -4.84 4.54 8.85
N LEU A 176 -4.09 3.44 8.68
CA LEU A 176 -3.29 2.84 9.76
C LEU A 176 -2.14 3.75 10.19
N GLN A 177 -1.47 4.42 9.25
CA GLN A 177 -0.41 5.38 9.56
C GLN A 177 -0.96 6.56 10.38
N ASN A 178 -2.12 7.09 10.00
CA ASN A 178 -2.77 8.17 10.74
C ASN A 178 -3.14 7.73 12.17
N LEU A 179 -3.69 6.52 12.35
CA LEU A 179 -3.97 5.97 13.67
C LEU A 179 -2.70 5.78 14.50
N ALA A 180 -1.61 5.30 13.89
CA ALA A 180 -0.33 5.17 14.56
C ALA A 180 0.17 6.51 15.10
N THR A 181 0.07 7.57 14.29
CA THR A 181 0.45 8.93 14.69
C THR A 181 -0.41 9.42 15.86
N MET A 182 -1.74 9.26 15.77
CA MET A 182 -2.65 9.68 16.85
C MET A 182 -2.39 8.95 18.17
N LEU A 183 -2.01 7.65 18.12
CA LEU A 183 -1.68 6.87 19.31
C LEU A 183 -0.34 7.26 19.95
N THR A 184 0.58 7.80 19.16
CA THR A 184 1.91 8.21 19.65
C THR A 184 1.93 9.65 20.14
N ASP A 185 1.04 10.50 19.66
CA ASP A 185 0.96 11.93 20.00
C ASP A 185 0.06 12.21 21.25
N ASN A 186 -0.66 11.19 21.72
CA ASN A 186 -1.53 11.23 22.91
C ASN A 186 -0.83 10.60 24.12
#